data_a713e6ead8c596d83bbfac2c3dd99d5e
#
_entry.id   a713e6ead8c596d83bbfac2c3dd99d5e
#
_cell.length_a   1.000
_cell.length_b   1.000
_cell.length_c   1.000
_cell.angle_alpha   90.00
_cell.angle_beta   90.00
_cell.angle_gamma   90.00
#
_symmetry.space_group_name_H-M   'P 1'
#
loop_
_entity.id
_entity.type
_entity.pdbx_description
1 polymer ?
#
loop_
_entity_poly.entity_id
_entity_poly.type
_entity_poly.pdbx_seq_one_letter_code
_entity_poly.pdbx_strand_id
1 'polypeptide(L)'
;MKIKLFPLICFLLFAFAACNEPDPDPVKPVNPENPDIPSPTGTPQLLLCEQATQTYNIYDFNTGEKIWSWDPSTDATVRASGYRFSNVSDAKPCYNGTCMMVVASGGAAAVVRLSDKKVLFLGNPLGNTHSIEMLPNDRVVCSSTTGNTLKVYNIDTNNVKQATPAFSMTFQNGHNVVWDKKRNCLWSAGQSDLYKFDYDLSTGKLTELAHYPFPDGCTGAHDFVKIWGQDRYIMTTEQKTFEFDPNTNTFSPSNSFRPNDIKSVSTGPAGYRTICAVPEESWWTSHVLDYNTGEQLFERNGAKIYKARWWLWEN
;
A
#
# COMPACT_ATOMS: atom_id res chain seq x y z
N MET A 1 -4.02 90.89 -24.86
CA MET A 1 -3.59 90.12 -23.69
C MET A 1 -4.53 88.89 -23.64
N LYS A 2 -4.14 87.76 -24.21
CA LYS A 2 -4.98 86.56 -24.30
C LYS A 2 -4.57 85.58 -23.18
N ILE A 3 -5.47 85.35 -22.26
CA ILE A 3 -5.31 84.40 -21.15
C ILE A 3 -5.68 83.03 -21.70
N LYS A 4 -4.71 82.06 -21.72
CA LYS A 4 -4.95 80.69 -22.05
C LYS A 4 -5.34 79.93 -20.78
N LEU A 5 -6.57 79.40 -20.76
CA LEU A 5 -7.04 78.44 -19.77
C LEU A 5 -6.41 77.07 -20.10
N PHE A 6 -5.73 76.43 -19.10
CA PHE A 6 -5.35 75.05 -19.16
C PHE A 6 -6.44 74.21 -18.47
N PRO A 7 -6.87 73.08 -19.03
CA PRO A 7 -7.78 72.18 -18.34
C PRO A 7 -7.01 71.29 -17.37
N LEU A 8 -7.46 71.28 -16.12
CA LEU A 8 -7.02 70.39 -15.09
C LEU A 8 -7.58 68.97 -15.34
N ILE A 9 -6.69 68.04 -15.74
CA ILE A 9 -7.05 66.62 -15.90
C ILE A 9 -6.94 65.98 -14.53
N CYS A 10 -8.10 65.64 -13.92
CA CYS A 10 -8.18 64.81 -12.74
C CYS A 10 -7.91 63.38 -13.10
N PHE A 11 -6.75 62.81 -12.73
CA PHE A 11 -6.49 61.37 -12.74
C PHE A 11 -7.19 60.76 -11.55
N LEU A 12 -8.28 60.00 -11.80
CA LEU A 12 -8.87 59.05 -10.86
C LEU A 12 -8.01 57.80 -10.84
N LEU A 13 -7.23 57.65 -9.77
CA LEU A 13 -6.56 56.37 -9.43
C LEU A 13 -7.63 55.42 -8.92
N PHE A 14 -8.03 54.47 -9.77
CA PHE A 14 -8.74 53.27 -9.32
C PHE A 14 -7.73 52.37 -8.62
N ALA A 15 -7.75 52.34 -7.30
CA ALA A 15 -7.10 51.30 -6.53
C ALA A 15 -7.91 50.02 -6.67
N PHE A 16 -7.40 49.08 -7.48
CA PHE A 16 -7.88 47.71 -7.45
C PHE A 16 -7.42 47.10 -6.12
N ALA A 17 -8.32 46.99 -5.16
CA ALA A 17 -8.13 46.11 -4.03
C ALA A 17 -8.21 44.69 -4.56
N ALA A 18 -7.04 44.06 -4.78
CA ALA A 18 -6.96 42.62 -4.94
C ALA A 18 -7.38 42.00 -3.60
N CYS A 19 -8.59 41.48 -3.53
CA CYS A 19 -8.94 40.52 -2.47
C CYS A 19 -8.04 39.32 -2.67
N ASN A 20 -6.97 39.25 -1.91
CA ASN A 20 -6.30 37.98 -1.68
C ASN A 20 -7.26 37.13 -0.85
N GLU A 21 -8.04 36.27 -1.49
CA GLU A 21 -8.61 35.14 -0.77
C GLU A 21 -7.44 34.34 -0.23
N PRO A 22 -7.44 34.00 1.07
CA PRO A 22 -6.41 33.11 1.60
C PRO A 22 -6.51 31.80 0.83
N ASP A 23 -5.36 31.29 0.35
CA ASP A 23 -5.26 29.94 -0.17
C ASP A 23 -6.02 29.00 0.74
N PRO A 24 -6.89 28.14 0.22
CA PRO A 24 -7.53 27.14 1.05
C PRO A 24 -6.40 26.35 1.74
N ASP A 25 -6.40 26.40 3.07
CA ASP A 25 -5.48 25.60 3.88
C ASP A 25 -5.38 24.21 3.28
N PRO A 26 -4.18 23.64 3.14
CA PRO A 26 -4.03 22.27 2.69
C PRO A 26 -4.92 21.43 3.59
N VAL A 27 -5.85 20.68 2.99
CA VAL A 27 -6.85 19.88 3.69
C VAL A 27 -6.08 19.02 4.69
N LYS A 28 -5.96 19.53 5.93
CA LYS A 28 -5.50 18.70 7.04
C LYS A 28 -6.42 17.49 7.02
N PRO A 29 -5.88 16.26 7.05
CA PRO A 29 -6.71 15.09 7.15
C PRO A 29 -7.62 15.31 8.35
N VAL A 30 -8.89 15.58 8.09
CA VAL A 30 -9.92 15.66 9.13
C VAL A 30 -9.91 14.27 9.71
N ASN A 31 -9.37 14.13 10.93
CA ASN A 31 -9.58 12.94 11.72
C ASN A 31 -11.08 12.97 12.07
N PRO A 32 -11.96 12.30 11.31
CA PRO A 32 -13.32 12.20 11.74
C PRO A 32 -13.27 11.33 13.00
N GLU A 33 -13.86 11.80 14.07
CA GLU A 33 -14.24 10.97 15.22
C GLU A 33 -15.29 9.96 14.71
N ASN A 34 -14.85 9.04 13.87
CA ASN A 34 -15.65 7.92 13.44
C ASN A 34 -15.20 6.72 14.28
N PRO A 35 -16.07 6.21 15.19
CA PRO A 35 -15.74 5.07 16.04
C PRO A 35 -15.39 3.80 15.25
N ASP A 36 -15.71 3.74 13.95
CA ASP A 36 -15.46 2.60 13.08
C ASP A 36 -14.08 2.65 12.37
N ILE A 37 -13.26 3.70 12.58
CA ILE A 37 -11.92 3.76 12.00
C ILE A 37 -10.93 3.10 12.95
N PRO A 38 -10.27 2.00 12.52
CA PRO A 38 -9.27 1.33 13.32
C PRO A 38 -8.13 2.28 13.74
N SER A 39 -7.71 2.20 14.99
CA SER A 39 -6.62 3.02 15.53
C SER A 39 -5.43 2.14 15.92
N PRO A 40 -4.18 2.55 15.64
CA PRO A 40 -3.00 1.80 16.09
C PRO A 40 -2.80 1.83 17.62
N THR A 41 -3.55 2.67 18.34
CA THR A 41 -3.45 2.83 19.81
C THR A 41 -4.53 2.08 20.58
N GLY A 42 -5.44 1.40 19.90
CA GLY A 42 -6.53 0.61 20.50
C GLY A 42 -6.22 -0.88 20.62
N THR A 43 -7.26 -1.69 20.66
CA THR A 43 -7.17 -3.16 20.57
C THR A 43 -6.44 -3.56 19.29
N PRO A 44 -5.55 -4.58 19.32
CA PRO A 44 -4.91 -5.07 18.10
C PRO A 44 -5.92 -5.45 17.03
N GLN A 45 -5.69 -4.96 15.82
CA GLN A 45 -6.60 -5.19 14.70
C GLN A 45 -5.88 -5.91 13.57
N LEU A 46 -6.58 -6.87 12.98
CA LEU A 46 -6.05 -7.78 11.96
C LEU A 46 -6.73 -7.52 10.62
N LEU A 47 -5.94 -7.12 9.63
CA LEU A 47 -6.36 -6.99 8.23
C LEU A 47 -6.18 -8.32 7.51
N LEU A 48 -7.24 -8.83 6.87
CA LEU A 48 -7.22 -10.06 6.08
C LEU A 48 -7.65 -9.81 4.63
N CYS A 49 -6.85 -10.32 3.68
CA CYS A 49 -7.23 -10.46 2.27
C CYS A 49 -7.89 -11.83 2.10
N GLU A 50 -9.23 -11.88 2.06
CA GLU A 50 -10.03 -13.09 2.11
C GLU A 50 -10.58 -13.47 0.73
N GLN A 51 -10.02 -14.50 0.13
CA GLN A 51 -10.36 -14.93 -1.23
C GLN A 51 -11.65 -15.76 -1.33
N ALA A 52 -12.12 -16.37 -0.23
CA ALA A 52 -13.40 -17.08 -0.25
C ALA A 52 -14.58 -16.14 -0.54
N THR A 53 -14.53 -14.94 0.01
CA THR A 53 -15.56 -13.91 -0.15
C THR A 53 -15.14 -12.78 -1.09
N GLN A 54 -13.89 -12.75 -1.54
CA GLN A 54 -13.28 -11.69 -2.36
C GLN A 54 -13.34 -10.33 -1.68
N THR A 55 -13.10 -10.29 -0.36
CA THR A 55 -13.23 -9.10 0.48
C THR A 55 -11.93 -8.77 1.21
N TYR A 56 -11.80 -7.50 1.59
CA TYR A 56 -10.78 -7.02 2.51
C TYR A 56 -11.47 -6.72 3.82
N ASN A 57 -10.98 -7.33 4.91
CA ASN A 57 -11.66 -7.28 6.19
C ASN A 57 -10.70 -6.84 7.30
N ILE A 58 -11.20 -6.06 8.25
CA ILE A 58 -10.49 -5.76 9.49
C ILE A 58 -11.27 -6.42 10.64
N TYR A 59 -10.55 -7.13 11.48
CA TYR A 59 -11.07 -7.81 12.67
C TYR A 59 -10.44 -7.23 13.93
N ASP A 60 -11.22 -7.17 15.01
CA ASP A 60 -10.65 -7.10 16.35
C ASP A 60 -9.95 -8.43 16.62
N PHE A 61 -8.65 -8.36 16.92
CA PHE A 61 -7.84 -9.56 17.07
C PHE A 61 -8.21 -10.37 18.33
N ASN A 62 -8.63 -9.70 19.42
CA ASN A 62 -8.94 -10.34 20.68
C ASN A 62 -10.32 -11.01 20.68
N THR A 63 -11.30 -10.39 20.06
CA THR A 63 -12.68 -10.89 20.03
C THR A 63 -13.01 -11.71 18.78
N GLY A 64 -12.22 -11.55 17.70
CA GLY A 64 -12.51 -12.14 16.40
C GLY A 64 -13.69 -11.48 15.67
N GLU A 65 -14.20 -10.35 16.18
CA GLU A 65 -15.29 -9.61 15.57
C GLU A 65 -14.80 -8.89 14.29
N LYS A 66 -15.60 -8.97 13.21
CA LYS A 66 -15.34 -8.22 11.99
C LYS A 66 -15.82 -6.78 12.18
N ILE A 67 -14.88 -5.84 12.31
CA ILE A 67 -15.17 -4.43 12.55
C ILE A 67 -15.29 -3.59 11.27
N TRP A 68 -14.70 -4.05 10.17
CA TRP A 68 -14.80 -3.39 8.88
C TRP A 68 -14.67 -4.39 7.73
N SER A 69 -15.34 -4.11 6.60
CA SER A 69 -15.26 -4.93 5.40
C SER A 69 -15.51 -4.10 4.16
N TRP A 70 -14.78 -4.39 3.09
CA TRP A 70 -15.06 -3.86 1.77
C TRP A 70 -15.13 -4.99 0.75
N ASP A 71 -16.25 -5.02 0.01
CA ASP A 71 -16.50 -5.93 -1.10
C ASP A 71 -16.46 -5.12 -2.41
N PRO A 72 -15.40 -5.28 -3.22
CA PRO A 72 -15.28 -4.58 -4.49
C PRO A 72 -16.45 -4.80 -5.45
N SER A 73 -17.09 -5.97 -5.38
CA SER A 73 -18.20 -6.32 -6.27
C SER A 73 -19.45 -5.47 -6.04
N THR A 74 -19.60 -4.92 -4.85
CA THR A 74 -20.73 -4.06 -4.46
C THR A 74 -20.50 -2.59 -4.82
N ASP A 75 -19.25 -2.17 -5.06
CA ASP A 75 -18.92 -0.79 -5.36
C ASP A 75 -19.28 -0.40 -6.80
N ALA A 76 -20.05 0.69 -6.96
CA ALA A 76 -20.51 1.14 -8.27
C ALA A 76 -19.38 1.61 -9.18
N THR A 77 -18.33 2.23 -8.61
CA THR A 77 -17.16 2.71 -9.36
C THR A 77 -16.35 1.54 -9.90
N VAL A 78 -16.15 0.51 -9.07
CA VAL A 78 -15.47 -0.73 -9.48
C VAL A 78 -16.24 -1.43 -10.60
N ARG A 79 -17.55 -1.65 -10.41
CA ARG A 79 -18.38 -2.29 -11.45
C ARG A 79 -18.36 -1.52 -12.78
N ALA A 80 -18.44 -0.20 -12.72
CA ALA A 80 -18.43 0.63 -13.93
C ALA A 80 -17.06 0.64 -14.66
N SER A 81 -15.95 0.34 -13.97
CA SER A 81 -14.62 0.27 -14.57
C SER A 81 -14.36 -1.03 -15.36
N GLY A 82 -15.04 -2.11 -15.02
CA GLY A 82 -14.76 -3.45 -15.52
C GLY A 82 -13.48 -4.09 -14.95
N TYR A 83 -12.80 -3.45 -13.99
CA TYR A 83 -11.59 -3.99 -13.35
C TYR A 83 -11.95 -5.16 -12.43
N ARG A 84 -11.05 -6.16 -12.36
CA ARG A 84 -11.31 -7.42 -11.68
C ARG A 84 -10.57 -7.50 -10.35
N PHE A 85 -11.33 -7.57 -9.27
CA PHE A 85 -10.84 -7.84 -7.91
C PHE A 85 -10.95 -9.33 -7.53
N SER A 86 -10.81 -10.24 -8.50
CA SER A 86 -10.74 -11.67 -8.20
C SER A 86 -9.40 -12.02 -7.53
N ASN A 87 -9.46 -12.92 -6.55
CA ASN A 87 -8.31 -13.33 -5.74
C ASN A 87 -7.61 -12.12 -5.09
N VAL A 88 -8.30 -11.49 -4.15
CA VAL A 88 -7.77 -10.39 -3.35
C VAL A 88 -6.41 -10.79 -2.76
N SER A 89 -5.37 -9.96 -2.96
CA SER A 89 -3.99 -10.42 -2.78
C SER A 89 -3.19 -9.64 -1.73
N ASP A 90 -3.29 -8.31 -1.66
CA ASP A 90 -2.61 -7.52 -0.64
C ASP A 90 -3.45 -6.29 -0.26
N ALA A 91 -3.28 -5.86 0.99
CA ALA A 91 -3.85 -4.62 1.47
C ALA A 91 -2.95 -4.00 2.55
N LYS A 92 -2.87 -2.67 2.56
CA LYS A 92 -2.08 -1.90 3.52
C LYS A 92 -2.80 -0.62 3.91
N PRO A 93 -2.61 -0.11 5.14
CA PRO A 93 -3.10 1.21 5.51
C PRO A 93 -2.38 2.33 4.76
N CYS A 94 -3.06 3.42 4.52
CA CYS A 94 -2.49 4.67 4.03
C CYS A 94 -3.22 5.87 4.62
N TYR A 95 -2.68 7.08 4.40
CA TYR A 95 -3.23 8.31 4.96
C TYR A 95 -3.50 8.21 6.48
N ASN A 96 -2.47 7.77 7.22
CA ASN A 96 -2.55 7.57 8.67
C ASN A 96 -3.74 6.68 9.10
N GLY A 97 -3.95 5.57 8.36
CA GLY A 97 -5.00 4.60 8.64
C GLY A 97 -6.43 5.03 8.31
N THR A 98 -6.64 6.22 7.72
CA THR A 98 -7.98 6.65 7.27
C THR A 98 -8.41 6.01 5.96
N CYS A 99 -7.46 5.44 5.22
CA CYS A 99 -7.69 4.74 3.96
C CYS A 99 -6.93 3.40 3.93
N MET A 100 -7.40 2.52 3.06
CA MET A 100 -6.79 1.24 2.74
C MET A 100 -6.39 1.21 1.27
N MET A 101 -5.15 0.85 0.98
CA MET A 101 -4.72 0.44 -0.35
C MET A 101 -4.98 -1.03 -0.52
N VAL A 102 -5.47 -1.45 -1.67
CA VAL A 102 -5.82 -2.86 -1.96
C VAL A 102 -5.44 -3.24 -3.38
N VAL A 103 -5.07 -4.50 -3.57
CA VAL A 103 -4.83 -5.11 -4.89
C VAL A 103 -5.35 -6.53 -4.95
N ALA A 104 -5.66 -6.98 -6.17
CA ALA A 104 -6.12 -8.34 -6.44
C ALA A 104 -5.37 -8.97 -7.62
N SER A 105 -5.21 -10.29 -7.60
CA SER A 105 -4.57 -11.05 -8.69
C SER A 105 -5.32 -10.92 -10.02
N GLY A 106 -6.60 -10.55 -10.00
CA GLY A 106 -7.36 -10.19 -11.20
C GLY A 106 -6.86 -8.95 -11.93
N GLY A 107 -5.90 -8.22 -11.36
CA GLY A 107 -5.22 -7.08 -11.97
C GLY A 107 -5.75 -5.71 -11.55
N ALA A 108 -6.60 -5.62 -10.54
CA ALA A 108 -7.14 -4.38 -10.03
C ALA A 108 -6.36 -3.85 -8.81
N ALA A 109 -6.34 -2.52 -8.66
CA ALA A 109 -5.83 -1.80 -7.50
C ALA A 109 -6.78 -0.66 -7.12
N ALA A 110 -6.94 -0.39 -5.83
CA ALA A 110 -7.73 0.73 -5.35
C ALA A 110 -7.15 1.34 -4.06
N VAL A 111 -7.55 2.60 -3.80
CA VAL A 111 -7.47 3.22 -2.47
C VAL A 111 -8.90 3.49 -2.03
N VAL A 112 -9.25 3.00 -0.85
CA VAL A 112 -10.60 3.05 -0.30
C VAL A 112 -10.58 3.78 1.03
N ARG A 113 -11.43 4.79 1.19
CA ARG A 113 -11.58 5.49 2.46
C ARG A 113 -12.45 4.67 3.41
N LEU A 114 -12.00 4.49 4.67
CA LEU A 114 -12.66 3.59 5.60
C LEU A 114 -14.04 4.09 6.04
N SER A 115 -14.17 5.40 6.29
CA SER A 115 -15.37 5.98 6.90
C SER A 115 -16.67 5.81 6.09
N ASP A 116 -16.56 5.82 4.76
CA ASP A 116 -17.70 5.74 3.83
C ASP A 116 -17.51 4.74 2.69
N LYS A 117 -16.38 4.02 2.70
CA LYS A 117 -15.98 3.06 1.66
C LYS A 117 -15.86 3.68 0.26
N LYS A 118 -15.68 5.00 0.18
CA LYS A 118 -15.48 5.69 -1.09
C LYS A 118 -14.16 5.29 -1.72
N VAL A 119 -14.21 4.85 -2.98
CA VAL A 119 -13.01 4.62 -3.79
C VAL A 119 -12.41 5.97 -4.17
N LEU A 120 -11.16 6.21 -3.79
CA LEU A 120 -10.40 7.44 -4.08
C LEU A 120 -9.46 7.27 -5.27
N PHE A 121 -9.06 6.04 -5.54
CA PHE A 121 -8.21 5.66 -6.68
C PHE A 121 -8.64 4.29 -7.18
N LEU A 122 -8.58 4.09 -8.49
CA LEU A 122 -8.84 2.81 -9.14
C LEU A 122 -7.93 2.65 -10.36
N GLY A 123 -7.12 1.60 -10.39
CA GLY A 123 -6.14 1.35 -11.43
C GLY A 123 -6.13 -0.10 -11.90
N ASN A 124 -5.47 -0.34 -13.04
CA ASN A 124 -5.25 -1.67 -13.61
C ASN A 124 -3.75 -1.93 -13.78
N PRO A 125 -3.06 -2.40 -12.75
CA PRO A 125 -1.65 -2.76 -12.84
C PRO A 125 -1.34 -4.03 -13.63
N LEU A 126 -2.33 -4.77 -14.09
CA LEU A 126 -2.31 -6.05 -14.83
C LEU A 126 -2.36 -7.29 -13.93
N GLY A 127 -2.36 -8.47 -14.57
CA GLY A 127 -2.61 -9.76 -13.89
C GLY A 127 -1.59 -10.15 -12.81
N ASN A 128 -2.08 -10.81 -11.78
CA ASN A 128 -1.32 -11.20 -10.58
C ASN A 128 -0.63 -10.01 -9.89
N THR A 129 -1.39 -8.94 -9.65
CA THR A 129 -0.90 -7.86 -8.80
C THR A 129 -0.88 -8.33 -7.35
N HIS A 130 0.29 -8.30 -6.72
CA HIS A 130 0.50 -8.86 -5.39
C HIS A 130 0.93 -7.85 -4.33
N SER A 131 1.25 -6.61 -4.72
CA SER A 131 1.58 -5.58 -3.76
C SER A 131 1.28 -4.18 -4.28
N ILE A 132 0.95 -3.30 -3.33
CA ILE A 132 0.73 -1.87 -3.53
C ILE A 132 1.43 -1.10 -2.41
N GLU A 133 1.96 0.08 -2.73
CA GLU A 133 2.60 0.95 -1.75
C GLU A 133 2.30 2.42 -2.05
N MET A 134 2.15 3.21 -0.98
CA MET A 134 2.01 4.66 -1.08
C MET A 134 3.39 5.30 -1.31
N LEU A 135 3.47 6.15 -2.30
CA LEU A 135 4.64 6.98 -2.60
C LEU A 135 4.37 8.45 -2.23
N PRO A 136 5.40 9.27 -2.05
CA PRO A 136 5.23 10.70 -1.91
C PRO A 136 4.45 11.34 -3.08
N ASN A 137 3.84 12.50 -2.84
CA ASN A 137 3.04 13.27 -3.80
C ASN A 137 1.77 12.54 -4.27
N ASP A 138 1.04 11.91 -3.33
CA ASP A 138 -0.23 11.23 -3.58
C ASP A 138 -0.17 10.29 -4.78
N ARG A 139 0.82 9.39 -4.76
CA ARG A 139 0.96 8.34 -5.76
C ARG A 139 0.98 6.97 -5.12
N VAL A 140 0.56 5.98 -5.90
CA VAL A 140 0.70 4.57 -5.54
C VAL A 140 1.54 3.86 -6.58
N VAL A 141 2.34 2.89 -6.13
CA VAL A 141 3.03 1.95 -6.99
C VAL A 141 2.46 0.56 -6.78
N CYS A 142 2.28 -0.18 -7.87
CA CYS A 142 1.81 -1.56 -7.87
C CYS A 142 2.81 -2.46 -8.56
N SER A 143 3.01 -3.67 -8.01
CA SER A 143 3.83 -4.74 -8.59
C SER A 143 2.94 -5.87 -9.08
N SER A 144 3.10 -6.23 -10.35
CA SER A 144 2.32 -7.28 -11.02
C SER A 144 3.21 -8.40 -11.51
N THR A 145 2.98 -9.63 -11.01
CA THR A 145 3.84 -10.79 -11.26
C THR A 145 3.71 -11.27 -12.68
N THR A 146 2.57 -11.82 -13.09
CA THR A 146 2.38 -12.30 -14.48
C THR A 146 2.19 -11.17 -15.49
N GLY A 147 1.79 -10.00 -15.03
CA GLY A 147 1.78 -8.79 -15.86
C GLY A 147 3.18 -8.23 -16.11
N ASN A 148 4.19 -8.68 -15.35
CA ASN A 148 5.59 -8.26 -15.48
C ASN A 148 5.75 -6.74 -15.49
N THR A 149 5.10 -6.04 -14.55
CA THR A 149 5.15 -4.59 -14.50
C THR A 149 5.30 -4.03 -13.09
N LEU A 150 6.02 -2.90 -13.01
CA LEU A 150 5.83 -1.88 -11.97
C LEU A 150 5.11 -0.71 -12.60
N LYS A 151 4.01 -0.27 -12.00
CA LYS A 151 3.25 0.90 -12.43
C LYS A 151 3.05 1.88 -11.29
N VAL A 152 3.34 3.14 -11.56
CA VAL A 152 3.08 4.27 -10.66
C VAL A 152 1.88 5.04 -11.16
N TYR A 153 0.94 5.34 -10.28
CA TYR A 153 -0.27 6.10 -10.59
C TYR A 153 -0.38 7.34 -9.69
N ASN A 154 -0.88 8.43 -10.25
CA ASN A 154 -1.36 9.55 -9.44
C ASN A 154 -2.73 9.19 -8.86
N ILE A 155 -2.98 9.57 -7.61
CA ILE A 155 -4.31 9.52 -7.01
C ILE A 155 -5.03 10.80 -7.43
N ASP A 156 -6.03 10.66 -8.30
CA ASP A 156 -6.91 11.74 -8.73
C ASP A 156 -8.35 11.39 -8.35
N THR A 157 -8.81 11.95 -7.24
CA THR A 157 -10.16 11.70 -6.71
C THR A 157 -11.28 12.24 -7.59
N ASN A 158 -10.96 13.09 -8.58
CA ASN A 158 -11.92 13.64 -9.54
C ASN A 158 -12.08 12.74 -10.78
N ASN A 159 -11.09 11.87 -11.06
CA ASN A 159 -11.08 11.01 -12.25
C ASN A 159 -10.70 9.56 -11.92
N VAL A 160 -11.37 8.98 -10.93
CA VAL A 160 -11.07 7.65 -10.39
C VAL A 160 -11.16 6.54 -11.45
N LYS A 161 -12.12 6.64 -12.38
CA LYS A 161 -12.39 5.60 -13.39
C LYS A 161 -11.38 5.54 -14.54
N GLN A 162 -10.52 6.53 -14.67
CA GLN A 162 -9.60 6.71 -15.80
C GLN A 162 -8.15 6.84 -15.34
N ALA A 163 -7.82 6.27 -14.19
CA ALA A 163 -6.46 6.31 -13.69
C ALA A 163 -5.51 5.66 -14.71
N THR A 164 -4.69 6.49 -15.35
CA THR A 164 -3.59 6.06 -16.21
C THR A 164 -2.29 6.11 -15.43
N PRO A 165 -1.34 5.17 -15.65
CA PRO A 165 -0.07 5.23 -14.96
C PRO A 165 0.70 6.51 -15.36
N ALA A 166 1.22 7.22 -14.35
CA ALA A 166 2.20 8.28 -14.55
C ALA A 166 3.55 7.70 -15.05
N PHE A 167 3.85 6.48 -14.64
CA PHE A 167 5.02 5.73 -15.08
C PHE A 167 4.72 4.23 -15.13
N SER A 168 5.34 3.53 -16.07
CA SER A 168 5.27 2.07 -16.20
C SER A 168 6.58 1.54 -16.73
N MET A 169 7.04 0.43 -16.16
CA MET A 169 8.21 -0.31 -16.64
C MET A 169 7.96 -1.81 -16.63
N THR A 170 8.71 -2.53 -17.47
CA THR A 170 8.77 -3.99 -17.38
C THR A 170 9.56 -4.37 -16.15
N PHE A 171 8.99 -5.28 -15.33
CA PHE A 171 9.61 -5.79 -14.13
C PHE A 171 9.21 -7.25 -13.96
N GLN A 172 10.16 -8.16 -14.22
CA GLN A 172 9.89 -9.59 -14.30
C GLN A 172 9.51 -10.18 -12.94
N ASN A 173 8.34 -10.85 -12.89
CA ASN A 173 7.83 -11.54 -11.72
C ASN A 173 7.82 -10.68 -10.45
N GLY A 174 7.52 -9.39 -10.58
CA GLY A 174 7.46 -8.46 -9.45
C GLY A 174 6.39 -8.88 -8.43
N HIS A 175 6.77 -8.93 -7.13
CA HIS A 175 5.89 -9.44 -6.09
C HIS A 175 5.63 -8.46 -4.96
N ASN A 176 6.58 -7.61 -4.63
CA ASN A 176 6.49 -6.67 -3.51
C ASN A 176 6.91 -5.28 -3.92
N VAL A 177 6.38 -4.31 -3.20
CA VAL A 177 6.82 -2.91 -3.21
C VAL A 177 6.78 -2.36 -1.80
N VAL A 178 7.86 -1.69 -1.38
CA VAL A 178 7.99 -1.03 -0.08
C VAL A 178 8.73 0.28 -0.24
N TRP A 179 8.13 1.37 0.23
CA TRP A 179 8.77 2.68 0.27
C TRP A 179 9.65 2.84 1.50
N ASP A 180 10.93 3.07 1.28
CA ASP A 180 11.90 3.38 2.32
C ASP A 180 11.99 4.90 2.52
N LYS A 181 11.23 5.43 3.49
CA LYS A 181 11.21 6.86 3.81
C LYS A 181 12.60 7.39 4.21
N LYS A 182 13.41 6.58 4.89
CA LYS A 182 14.74 6.98 5.37
C LYS A 182 15.72 7.20 4.23
N ARG A 183 15.61 6.39 3.16
CA ARG A 183 16.54 6.43 2.02
C ARG A 183 15.93 7.07 0.77
N ASN A 184 14.67 7.52 0.84
CA ASN A 184 13.89 8.03 -0.29
C ASN A 184 14.00 7.13 -1.52
N CYS A 185 13.81 5.83 -1.34
CA CYS A 185 13.89 4.86 -2.42
C CYS A 185 12.77 3.82 -2.33
N LEU A 186 12.47 3.19 -3.46
CA LEU A 186 11.54 2.07 -3.53
C LEU A 186 12.34 0.77 -3.55
N TRP A 187 11.95 -0.17 -2.70
CA TRP A 187 12.37 -1.56 -2.79
C TRP A 187 11.29 -2.38 -3.49
N SER A 188 11.68 -3.29 -4.36
CA SER A 188 10.77 -4.24 -5.01
C SER A 188 11.45 -5.61 -5.19
N ALA A 189 10.78 -6.67 -4.78
CA ALA A 189 11.27 -8.03 -4.97
C ALA A 189 10.75 -8.59 -6.30
N GLY A 190 11.68 -9.11 -7.12
CA GLY A 190 11.42 -9.84 -8.35
C GLY A 190 11.50 -11.35 -8.16
N GLN A 191 11.83 -12.07 -9.22
CA GLN A 191 11.94 -13.54 -9.22
C GLN A 191 13.05 -14.04 -8.29
N SER A 192 14.24 -13.45 -8.38
CA SER A 192 15.46 -13.92 -7.72
C SER A 192 16.25 -12.82 -7.01
N ASP A 193 15.78 -11.58 -7.09
CA ASP A 193 16.53 -10.42 -6.66
C ASP A 193 15.64 -9.40 -5.96
N LEU A 194 16.21 -8.70 -5.00
CA LEU A 194 15.65 -7.48 -4.41
C LEU A 194 16.24 -6.27 -5.14
N TYR A 195 15.38 -5.45 -5.73
CA TYR A 195 15.75 -4.27 -6.48
C TYR A 195 15.57 -3.01 -5.63
N LYS A 196 16.47 -2.06 -5.84
CA LYS A 196 16.40 -0.70 -5.29
C LYS A 196 16.20 0.30 -6.42
N PHE A 197 15.18 1.14 -6.31
CA PHE A 197 14.88 2.17 -7.30
C PHE A 197 14.97 3.56 -6.68
N ASP A 198 15.55 4.48 -7.44
CA ASP A 198 15.33 5.91 -7.26
C ASP A 198 13.93 6.28 -7.70
N TYR A 199 13.36 7.29 -7.07
CA TYR A 199 12.01 7.77 -7.35
C TYR A 199 12.03 9.28 -7.61
N ASP A 200 11.71 9.66 -8.84
CA ASP A 200 11.54 11.06 -9.22
C ASP A 200 10.20 11.60 -8.72
N LEU A 201 10.26 12.48 -7.73
CA LEU A 201 9.08 13.12 -7.12
C LEU A 201 8.24 13.91 -8.11
N SER A 202 8.83 14.46 -9.17
CA SER A 202 8.12 15.29 -10.16
C SER A 202 7.33 14.46 -11.16
N THR A 203 7.93 13.41 -11.69
CA THR A 203 7.37 12.60 -12.77
C THR A 203 6.76 11.26 -12.31
N GLY A 204 7.15 10.77 -11.14
CA GLY A 204 6.82 9.43 -10.68
C GLY A 204 7.68 8.33 -11.30
N LYS A 205 8.74 8.69 -12.06
CA LYS A 205 9.64 7.73 -12.71
C LYS A 205 10.43 6.96 -11.68
N LEU A 206 10.55 5.65 -11.91
CA LEU A 206 11.46 4.76 -11.22
C LEU A 206 12.70 4.52 -12.07
N THR A 207 13.89 4.57 -11.45
CA THR A 207 15.16 4.25 -12.10
C THR A 207 15.91 3.25 -11.22
N GLU A 208 16.26 2.09 -11.75
CA GLU A 208 17.02 1.09 -11.00
C GLU A 208 18.37 1.67 -10.56
N LEU A 209 18.66 1.55 -9.26
CA LEU A 209 19.95 1.92 -8.66
C LEU A 209 20.86 0.71 -8.45
N ALA A 210 20.27 -0.41 -8.02
CA ALA A 210 20.96 -1.65 -7.71
C ALA A 210 19.98 -2.81 -7.60
N HIS A 211 20.49 -4.05 -7.68
CA HIS A 211 19.78 -5.25 -7.28
C HIS A 211 20.70 -6.19 -6.49
N TYR A 212 20.08 -7.01 -5.66
CA TYR A 212 20.76 -7.90 -4.72
C TYR A 212 20.17 -9.30 -4.86
N PRO A 213 20.93 -10.28 -5.37
CA PRO A 213 20.46 -11.66 -5.51
C PRO A 213 20.03 -12.23 -4.16
N PHE A 214 18.95 -13.01 -4.15
CA PHE A 214 18.56 -13.77 -2.96
C PHE A 214 19.63 -14.81 -2.65
N PRO A 215 19.96 -15.01 -1.35
CA PRO A 215 20.95 -16.00 -0.96
C PRO A 215 20.59 -17.43 -1.42
N ASP A 216 21.61 -18.26 -1.60
CA ASP A 216 21.51 -19.69 -1.90
C ASP A 216 20.71 -20.02 -3.17
N GLY A 217 20.58 -19.07 -4.10
CA GLY A 217 19.79 -19.24 -5.32
C GLY A 217 18.28 -19.33 -5.09
N CYS A 218 17.79 -18.80 -3.98
CA CYS A 218 16.35 -18.72 -3.70
C CYS A 218 15.62 -17.89 -4.75
N THR A 219 14.35 -18.24 -4.98
CA THR A 219 13.47 -17.60 -5.97
C THR A 219 12.05 -17.45 -5.43
N GLY A 220 11.20 -16.75 -6.19
CA GLY A 220 9.78 -16.65 -5.87
C GLY A 220 9.52 -15.88 -4.57
N ALA A 221 9.82 -14.61 -4.56
CA ALA A 221 9.49 -13.73 -3.43
C ALA A 221 7.97 -13.76 -3.16
N HIS A 222 7.56 -13.82 -1.90
CA HIS A 222 6.17 -13.75 -1.48
C HIS A 222 5.85 -12.50 -0.69
N ASP A 223 6.69 -12.12 0.26
CA ASP A 223 6.53 -10.88 1.02
C ASP A 223 7.86 -10.20 1.32
N PHE A 224 7.82 -8.87 1.42
CA PHE A 224 8.92 -8.04 1.84
C PHE A 224 8.34 -6.91 2.68
N VAL A 225 8.67 -6.90 3.97
CA VAL A 225 8.05 -5.98 4.94
C VAL A 225 9.09 -5.41 5.89
N LYS A 226 8.90 -4.15 6.27
CA LYS A 226 9.73 -3.51 7.28
C LYS A 226 9.46 -4.13 8.65
N ILE A 227 10.50 -4.37 9.43
CA ILE A 227 10.36 -4.73 10.84
C ILE A 227 10.01 -3.46 11.62
N TRP A 228 8.90 -3.50 12.36
CA TRP A 228 8.41 -2.35 13.11
C TRP A 228 9.47 -1.75 14.03
N GLY A 229 9.63 -0.43 13.95
CA GLY A 229 10.60 0.32 14.74
C GLY A 229 12.07 0.03 14.42
N GLN A 230 12.38 -0.79 13.41
CA GLN A 230 13.74 -1.14 13.02
C GLN A 230 14.04 -0.70 11.59
N ASP A 231 15.34 -0.50 11.32
CA ASP A 231 15.83 -0.24 9.98
C ASP A 231 16.28 -1.57 9.32
N ARG A 232 15.36 -2.53 9.28
CA ARG A 232 15.53 -3.88 8.74
C ARG A 232 14.22 -4.37 8.14
N TYR A 233 14.31 -5.38 7.27
CA TYR A 233 13.17 -5.96 6.58
C TYR A 233 13.16 -7.47 6.72
N ILE A 234 11.97 -8.09 6.65
CA ILE A 234 11.81 -9.54 6.47
C ILE A 234 11.46 -9.78 5.00
N MET A 235 12.17 -10.72 4.38
CA MET A 235 11.93 -11.23 3.03
C MET A 235 11.50 -12.69 3.14
N THR A 236 10.41 -13.06 2.47
CA THR A 236 9.99 -14.45 2.33
C THR A 236 10.05 -14.90 0.86
N THR A 237 10.54 -16.10 0.62
CA THR A 237 10.63 -16.72 -0.70
C THR A 237 9.98 -18.10 -0.68
N GLU A 238 9.90 -18.76 -1.82
CA GLU A 238 9.42 -20.16 -1.89
C GLU A 238 10.27 -21.14 -1.07
N GLN A 239 11.56 -20.83 -0.86
CA GLN A 239 12.49 -21.77 -0.22
C GLN A 239 12.91 -21.34 1.16
N LYS A 240 13.13 -20.04 1.40
CA LYS A 240 13.71 -19.53 2.65
C LYS A 240 13.12 -18.17 3.03
N THR A 241 13.34 -17.81 4.30
CA THR A 241 13.07 -16.46 4.83
C THR A 241 14.35 -15.84 5.32
N PHE A 242 14.46 -14.52 5.11
CA PHE A 242 15.64 -13.73 5.43
C PHE A 242 15.28 -12.46 6.15
N GLU A 243 16.21 -11.92 6.92
CA GLU A 243 16.23 -10.51 7.25
C GLU A 243 17.18 -9.78 6.29
N PHE A 244 16.79 -8.60 5.85
CA PHE A 244 17.59 -7.73 5.00
C PHE A 244 17.96 -6.46 5.75
N ASP A 245 19.26 -6.14 5.77
CA ASP A 245 19.81 -4.90 6.30
C ASP A 245 20.11 -3.92 5.15
N PRO A 246 19.32 -2.85 4.99
CA PRO A 246 19.51 -1.89 3.90
C PRO A 246 20.70 -0.93 4.11
N ASN A 247 21.38 -0.96 5.26
CA ASN A 247 22.60 -0.17 5.49
C ASN A 247 23.84 -0.87 4.92
N THR A 248 23.84 -2.20 4.98
CA THR A 248 24.92 -3.03 4.44
C THR A 248 24.53 -3.71 3.14
N ASN A 249 23.22 -3.69 2.78
CA ASN A 249 22.64 -4.40 1.65
C ASN A 249 22.87 -5.92 1.71
N THR A 250 22.75 -6.50 2.90
CA THR A 250 23.03 -7.91 3.14
C THR A 250 21.81 -8.63 3.69
N PHE A 251 21.68 -9.90 3.30
CA PHE A 251 20.70 -10.83 3.86
C PHE A 251 21.33 -11.66 4.97
N SER A 252 20.55 -11.99 5.98
CA SER A 252 20.85 -12.95 7.04
C SER A 252 19.65 -13.87 7.27
N PRO A 253 19.85 -15.08 7.81
CA PRO A 253 18.73 -15.95 8.18
C PRO A 253 17.77 -15.25 9.13
N SER A 254 16.46 -15.47 8.97
CA SER A 254 15.44 -14.96 9.91
C SER A 254 15.04 -16.02 10.93
N ASN A 255 14.44 -15.60 12.06
CA ASN A 255 13.95 -16.47 13.13
C ASN A 255 12.54 -17.04 12.84
N SER A 256 12.25 -17.46 11.63
CA SER A 256 10.97 -18.08 11.30
C SER A 256 10.91 -19.53 11.82
N PHE A 257 9.74 -19.91 12.37
CA PHE A 257 9.48 -21.33 12.73
C PHE A 257 9.50 -22.25 11.49
N ARG A 258 9.28 -21.67 10.32
CA ARG A 258 9.22 -22.36 9.02
C ARG A 258 10.09 -21.60 8.01
N PRO A 259 10.97 -22.30 7.29
CA PRO A 259 11.88 -21.64 6.36
C PRO A 259 11.20 -21.14 5.08
N ASN A 260 10.09 -21.76 4.63
CA ASN A 260 9.59 -21.60 3.28
C ASN A 260 8.09 -21.32 3.19
N ASP A 261 7.68 -20.84 2.03
CA ASP A 261 6.29 -20.71 1.57
C ASP A 261 5.40 -19.86 2.49
N ILE A 262 5.96 -18.84 3.11
CA ILE A 262 5.20 -17.85 3.91
C ILE A 262 4.70 -16.77 2.99
N LYS A 263 3.37 -16.64 2.85
CA LYS A 263 2.74 -15.69 1.89
C LYS A 263 2.66 -14.26 2.40
N SER A 264 2.63 -14.07 3.72
CA SER A 264 2.70 -12.75 4.33
C SER A 264 3.34 -12.79 5.70
N VAL A 265 3.98 -11.68 6.06
CA VAL A 265 4.49 -11.42 7.40
C VAL A 265 4.04 -10.02 7.82
N SER A 266 3.73 -9.84 9.10
CA SER A 266 3.49 -8.51 9.65
C SER A 266 4.04 -8.41 11.07
N THR A 267 4.78 -7.33 11.30
CA THR A 267 5.35 -6.99 12.60
C THR A 267 4.58 -5.83 13.23
N GLY A 268 4.74 -5.61 14.51
CA GLY A 268 4.08 -4.53 15.24
C GLY A 268 4.93 -3.99 16.39
N PRO A 269 4.43 -2.99 17.13
CA PRO A 269 5.10 -2.42 18.29
C PRO A 269 5.24 -3.43 19.43
N ALA A 270 5.92 -3.02 20.51
CA ALA A 270 6.05 -3.83 21.70
C ALA A 270 4.69 -4.36 22.18
N GLY A 271 4.63 -5.68 22.45
CA GLY A 271 3.39 -6.38 22.81
C GLY A 271 2.66 -7.06 21.64
N TYR A 272 2.99 -6.73 20.39
CA TYR A 272 2.48 -7.45 19.22
C TYR A 272 3.37 -8.64 18.88
N ARG A 273 2.74 -9.74 18.51
CA ARG A 273 3.44 -10.90 17.94
C ARG A 273 3.78 -10.59 16.47
N THR A 274 4.89 -11.10 15.97
CA THR A 274 5.09 -11.15 14.51
C THR A 274 4.20 -12.25 13.96
N ILE A 275 3.30 -11.91 13.05
CA ILE A 275 2.32 -12.83 12.46
C ILE A 275 2.66 -13.20 11.04
N CYS A 276 2.18 -14.36 10.59
CA CYS A 276 2.32 -14.80 9.21
C CYS A 276 1.10 -15.60 8.73
N ALA A 277 0.94 -15.65 7.40
CA ALA A 277 0.03 -16.58 6.71
C ALA A 277 0.85 -17.62 5.96
N VAL A 278 0.58 -18.90 6.24
CA VAL A 278 1.26 -20.06 5.65
C VAL A 278 0.22 -20.91 4.95
N PRO A 279 0.37 -21.23 3.66
CA PRO A 279 -0.59 -22.05 2.92
C PRO A 279 -0.79 -23.41 3.56
N GLU A 280 -2.04 -23.84 3.62
CA GLU A 280 -2.46 -25.18 4.04
C GLU A 280 -3.03 -25.95 2.85
N GLU A 281 -3.83 -25.26 2.04
CA GLU A 281 -4.35 -25.79 0.78
C GLU A 281 -4.01 -24.81 -0.34
N SER A 282 -3.40 -25.29 -1.43
CA SER A 282 -3.03 -24.45 -2.56
C SER A 282 -2.14 -23.25 -2.12
N TRP A 283 -2.64 -22.02 -2.17
CA TRP A 283 -1.87 -20.80 -1.84
C TRP A 283 -2.50 -19.97 -0.71
N TRP A 284 -3.46 -20.51 0.03
CA TRP A 284 -4.20 -19.83 1.10
C TRP A 284 -4.34 -20.68 2.36
N THR A 285 -4.74 -20.06 3.43
CA THR A 285 -4.94 -20.68 4.75
C THR A 285 -6.20 -20.15 5.41
N SER A 286 -6.71 -20.85 6.44
CA SER A 286 -7.75 -20.34 7.34
C SER A 286 -7.19 -19.75 8.65
N HIS A 287 -5.85 -19.80 8.83
CA HIS A 287 -5.18 -19.44 10.06
C HIS A 287 -4.21 -18.28 9.92
N VAL A 288 -3.98 -17.56 11.02
CA VAL A 288 -2.85 -16.64 11.19
C VAL A 288 -1.98 -17.20 12.31
N LEU A 289 -0.70 -17.36 12.01
CA LEU A 289 0.26 -18.00 12.90
C LEU A 289 1.26 -16.99 13.44
N ASP A 290 1.86 -17.31 14.57
CA ASP A 290 3.07 -16.65 15.05
C ASP A 290 4.27 -17.03 14.15
N TYR A 291 4.94 -16.03 13.65
CA TYR A 291 6.07 -16.20 12.72
C TYR A 291 7.28 -16.91 13.35
N ASN A 292 7.49 -16.76 14.65
CA ASN A 292 8.66 -17.32 15.34
C ASN A 292 8.39 -18.74 15.88
N THR A 293 7.16 -19.02 16.30
CA THR A 293 6.81 -20.27 17.01
C THR A 293 5.90 -21.20 16.25
N GLY A 294 5.15 -20.71 15.24
CA GLY A 294 4.13 -21.46 14.54
C GLY A 294 2.82 -21.63 15.32
N GLU A 295 2.69 -21.00 16.49
CA GLU A 295 1.46 -21.01 17.27
C GLU A 295 0.32 -20.38 16.49
N GLN A 296 -0.85 -21.05 16.47
CA GLN A 296 -2.06 -20.48 15.87
C GLN A 296 -2.59 -19.36 16.76
N LEU A 297 -2.63 -18.16 16.20
CA LEU A 297 -3.05 -16.95 16.91
C LEU A 297 -4.47 -16.53 16.56
N PHE A 298 -4.93 -16.83 15.35
CA PHE A 298 -6.25 -16.45 14.86
C PHE A 298 -6.74 -17.47 13.83
N GLU A 299 -8.06 -17.70 13.79
CA GLU A 299 -8.69 -18.65 12.86
C GLU A 299 -10.00 -18.08 12.32
N ARG A 300 -10.24 -18.32 11.03
CA ARG A 300 -11.53 -18.07 10.37
C ARG A 300 -11.94 -19.30 9.56
N ASN A 301 -12.78 -20.12 10.17
CA ASN A 301 -13.30 -21.33 9.50
C ASN A 301 -13.92 -21.02 8.14
N GLY A 302 -13.48 -21.70 7.10
CA GLY A 302 -13.92 -21.52 5.73
C GLY A 302 -13.35 -20.31 4.99
N ALA A 303 -12.52 -19.50 5.63
CA ALA A 303 -11.81 -18.42 4.96
C ALA A 303 -10.67 -18.96 4.08
N LYS A 304 -10.34 -18.19 3.04
CA LYS A 304 -9.17 -18.40 2.18
C LYS A 304 -8.27 -17.16 2.27
N ILE A 305 -7.53 -17.07 3.37
CA ILE A 305 -6.66 -15.95 3.66
C ILE A 305 -5.41 -16.08 2.80
N TYR A 306 -5.13 -15.08 1.95
CA TYR A 306 -3.89 -15.03 1.17
C TYR A 306 -2.82 -14.23 1.91
N LYS A 307 -3.15 -13.01 2.38
CA LYS A 307 -2.28 -12.19 3.23
C LYS A 307 -3.02 -11.73 4.49
N ALA A 308 -2.28 -11.73 5.60
CA ALA A 308 -2.69 -11.21 6.89
C ALA A 308 -1.70 -10.15 7.36
N ARG A 309 -2.20 -9.02 7.87
CA ARG A 309 -1.37 -7.93 8.39
C ARG A 309 -1.98 -7.34 9.65
N TRP A 310 -1.14 -6.85 10.55
CA TRP A 310 -1.63 -5.92 11.55
C TRP A 310 -2.12 -4.64 10.89
N TRP A 311 -3.26 -4.12 11.34
CA TRP A 311 -3.74 -2.82 10.89
C TRP A 311 -2.97 -1.72 11.64
N LEU A 312 -1.76 -1.44 11.18
CA LEU A 312 -0.80 -0.53 11.79
C LEU A 312 -0.11 0.32 10.72
N TRP A 313 0.29 1.53 11.09
CA TRP A 313 1.12 2.40 10.25
C TRP A 313 2.14 3.13 11.11
N GLU A 314 3.32 3.35 10.55
CA GLU A 314 4.37 4.20 11.14
C GLU A 314 4.25 5.61 10.54
N ASN A 315 4.26 6.64 11.41
CA ASN A 315 4.21 8.05 11.03
C ASN A 315 5.49 8.54 10.33
#